data_97699f1e0652af0682f589975e38cc09
#
_entry.id   97699f1e0652af0682f589975e38cc09
#
_cell.length_a   1.000
_cell.length_b   1.000
_cell.length_c   1.000
_cell.angle_alpha   90.00
_cell.angle_beta   90.00
_cell.angle_gamma   90.00
#
_symmetry.space_group_name_H-M   'P 1'
#
loop_
_entity.id
_entity.type
_entity.pdbx_description
1 polymer ?
#
loop_
_entity_poly.entity_id
_entity_poly.type
_entity_poly.pdbx_seq_one_letter_code
_entity_poly.pdbx_strand_id
1 'polypeptide(L)'
;LLSDKSESLLMAVHQAPRARCGLAWLSVTQGRVFLAECAHDELGAWLARVAPSELIYSAGVTERFEQQLQVLRQGGAFTCPMSPRPDWQFDSALGERKLLENLGAASLQAWGAQNLGEAHAAAAGLLTYAEHTQGRTLTHVHSVQVQRNDDLIDLPATTRRNLELVKTLRGDDAPTLFSLLDTCMTGMG
;
A
#
# COMPACT_ATOMS: atom_id res chain seq x y z
N LEU A 1 30.08 8.79 6.75
CA LEU A 1 29.04 8.89 5.76
C LEU A 1 28.13 7.70 5.89
N LEU A 2 27.11 7.90 6.66
CA LEU A 2 26.02 6.96 6.74
C LEU A 2 25.36 6.95 5.37
N SER A 3 25.62 5.93 4.59
CA SER A 3 24.76 5.62 3.49
C SER A 3 23.38 5.41 4.10
N ASP A 4 22.46 6.31 3.83
CA ASP A 4 21.06 6.04 3.96
C ASP A 4 20.76 4.84 3.06
N LYS A 5 20.99 3.66 3.59
CA LYS A 5 20.36 2.49 3.03
C LYS A 5 18.88 2.67 3.33
N SER A 6 18.22 3.40 2.46
CA SER A 6 16.78 3.42 2.45
C SER A 6 16.35 1.96 2.48
N GLU A 7 15.64 1.59 3.50
CA GLU A 7 15.16 0.24 3.69
C GLU A 7 14.38 -0.19 2.45
N SER A 8 14.74 -1.32 1.86
CA SER A 8 14.04 -1.83 0.70
C SER A 8 12.72 -2.47 1.15
N LEU A 9 11.61 -1.80 0.86
CA LEU A 9 10.28 -2.24 1.25
C LEU A 9 9.54 -2.76 0.02
N LEU A 10 9.06 -3.98 0.12
CA LEU A 10 8.11 -4.55 -0.84
C LEU A 10 6.70 -4.32 -0.31
N MET A 11 5.83 -3.74 -1.13
CA MET A 11 4.46 -3.44 -0.73
C MET A 11 3.44 -4.10 -1.66
N ALA A 12 2.37 -4.63 -1.08
CA ALA A 12 1.23 -5.16 -1.79
C ALA A 12 -0.03 -4.35 -1.46
N VAL A 13 -0.81 -4.06 -2.49
CA VAL A 13 -2.11 -3.38 -2.37
C VAL A 13 -3.21 -4.32 -2.86
N HIS A 14 -4.21 -4.51 -2.04
CA HIS A 14 -5.39 -5.31 -2.36
C HIS A 14 -6.59 -4.39 -2.53
N GLN A 15 -7.27 -4.47 -3.67
CA GLN A 15 -8.55 -3.79 -3.89
C GLN A 15 -9.65 -4.59 -3.20
N ALA A 16 -10.25 -4.01 -2.17
CA ALA A 16 -11.34 -4.62 -1.42
C ALA A 16 -12.68 -4.00 -1.83
N PRO A 17 -13.81 -4.65 -1.49
CA PRO A 17 -15.14 -4.07 -1.72
C PRO A 17 -15.36 -2.76 -0.98
N ARG A 18 -16.37 -2.00 -1.41
CA ARG A 18 -16.82 -0.75 -0.77
C ARG A 18 -15.77 0.35 -0.77
N ALA A 19 -15.00 0.45 -1.86
CA ALA A 19 -13.94 1.46 -2.01
C ALA A 19 -12.91 1.40 -0.87
N ARG A 20 -12.53 0.18 -0.48
CA ARG A 20 -11.53 -0.10 0.55
C ARG A 20 -10.29 -0.73 -0.05
N CYS A 21 -9.17 -0.57 0.63
CA CYS A 21 -7.90 -1.21 0.28
C CYS A 21 -7.29 -1.91 1.48
N GLY A 22 -6.73 -3.09 1.23
CA GLY A 22 -5.82 -3.73 2.18
C GLY A 22 -4.39 -3.46 1.76
N LEU A 23 -3.53 -3.19 2.73
CA LEU A 23 -2.12 -2.87 2.52
C LEU A 23 -1.26 -3.81 3.36
N ALA A 24 -0.19 -4.28 2.76
CA ALA A 24 0.83 -5.04 3.48
C ALA A 24 2.19 -4.67 2.91
N TRP A 25 3.18 -4.46 3.77
CA TRP A 25 4.54 -4.24 3.29
C TRP A 25 5.54 -4.95 4.19
N LEU A 26 6.63 -5.37 3.57
CA LEU A 26 7.63 -6.22 4.18
C LEU A 26 8.96 -5.49 4.25
N SER A 27 9.52 -5.44 5.46
CA SER A 27 10.93 -5.12 5.66
C SER A 27 11.68 -6.44 5.79
N VAL A 28 12.47 -6.78 4.77
CA VAL A 28 13.24 -8.03 4.76
C VAL A 28 14.32 -7.99 5.85
N THR A 29 14.96 -6.85 6.04
CA THR A 29 16.03 -6.69 7.05
C THR A 29 15.51 -6.86 8.46
N GLN A 30 14.29 -6.37 8.75
CA GLN A 30 13.68 -6.47 10.08
C GLN A 30 12.87 -7.76 10.27
N GLY A 31 12.58 -8.50 9.19
CA GLY A 31 11.69 -9.66 9.26
C GLY A 31 10.30 -9.28 9.75
N ARG A 32 9.81 -8.10 9.38
CA ARG A 32 8.55 -7.56 9.86
C ARG A 32 7.59 -7.28 8.70
N VAL A 33 6.34 -7.69 8.86
CA VAL A 33 5.25 -7.31 7.98
C VAL A 33 4.42 -6.23 8.66
N PHE A 34 4.15 -5.16 7.92
CA PHE A 34 3.24 -4.11 8.33
C PHE A 34 1.90 -4.32 7.63
N LEU A 35 0.82 -4.11 8.33
CA LEU A 35 -0.55 -4.24 7.84
C LEU A 35 -1.31 -2.95 8.06
N ALA A 36 -2.10 -2.55 7.08
CA ALA A 36 -3.01 -1.43 7.20
C ALA A 36 -4.24 -1.63 6.32
N GLU A 37 -5.32 -0.99 6.69
CA GLU A 37 -6.54 -0.93 5.89
C GLU A 37 -6.95 0.52 5.73
N CYS A 38 -7.40 0.90 4.55
CA CYS A 38 -7.77 2.28 4.27
C CYS A 38 -8.85 2.37 3.20
N ALA A 39 -9.44 3.55 3.07
CA ALA A 39 -10.31 3.86 1.94
C ALA A 39 -9.47 4.13 0.68
N HIS A 40 -10.07 4.01 -0.50
CA HIS A 40 -9.39 4.28 -1.78
C HIS A 40 -8.80 5.69 -1.82
N ASP A 41 -9.47 6.67 -1.26
CA ASP A 41 -9.01 8.06 -1.27
C ASP A 41 -7.84 8.31 -0.32
N GLU A 42 -7.54 7.38 0.58
CA GLU A 42 -6.39 7.45 1.48
C GLU A 42 -5.15 6.72 0.93
N LEU A 43 -5.31 5.96 -0.15
CA LEU A 43 -4.27 5.11 -0.68
C LEU A 43 -3.00 5.88 -1.05
N GLY A 44 -3.15 7.05 -1.68
CA GLY A 44 -2.02 7.88 -2.06
C GLY A 44 -1.17 8.30 -0.87
N ALA A 45 -1.81 8.70 0.24
CA ALA A 45 -1.12 9.08 1.47
C ALA A 45 -0.31 7.92 2.06
N TRP A 46 -0.89 6.71 2.05
CA TRP A 46 -0.18 5.53 2.52
C TRP A 46 1.02 5.18 1.64
N LEU A 47 0.87 5.25 0.32
CA LEU A 47 1.98 5.00 -0.60
C LEU A 47 3.13 5.99 -0.41
N ALA A 48 2.80 7.27 -0.22
CA ALA A 48 3.79 8.30 0.04
C ALA A 48 4.51 8.09 1.37
N ARG A 49 3.79 7.66 2.39
CA ARG A 49 4.38 7.39 3.70
C ARG A 49 5.30 6.17 3.68
N VAL A 50 4.86 5.08 3.08
CA VAL A 50 5.66 3.84 3.03
C VAL A 50 6.85 3.99 2.10
N ALA A 51 6.68 4.71 1.00
CA ALA A 51 7.69 4.91 -0.03
C ALA A 51 8.34 3.57 -0.44
N PRO A 52 7.55 2.63 -0.97
CA PRO A 52 8.07 1.30 -1.28
C PRO A 52 9.08 1.32 -2.40
N SER A 53 9.96 0.32 -2.41
CA SER A 53 10.90 0.07 -3.50
C SER A 53 10.28 -0.72 -4.65
N GLU A 54 9.22 -1.45 -4.36
CA GLU A 54 8.46 -2.22 -5.34
C GLU A 54 7.01 -2.34 -4.86
N LEU A 55 6.07 -2.20 -5.78
CA LEU A 55 4.64 -2.32 -5.51
C LEU A 55 4.05 -3.45 -6.33
N ILE A 56 3.30 -4.33 -5.68
CA ILE A 56 2.54 -5.38 -6.37
C ILE A 56 1.05 -5.22 -6.08
N TYR A 57 0.23 -5.65 -7.01
CA TYR A 57 -1.22 -5.62 -6.90
C TYR A 57 -1.82 -6.79 -7.70
N SER A 58 -3.10 -7.09 -7.48
CA SER A 58 -3.75 -8.19 -8.18
C SER A 58 -4.03 -7.84 -9.64
N ALA A 59 -3.78 -8.79 -10.54
CA ALA A 59 -4.20 -8.69 -11.93
C ALA A 59 -5.73 -8.67 -12.08
N GLY A 60 -6.47 -9.05 -11.04
CA GLY A 60 -7.93 -9.04 -11.02
C GLY A 60 -8.54 -7.72 -10.59
N VAL A 61 -7.75 -6.68 -10.34
CA VAL A 61 -8.30 -5.36 -10.00
C VAL A 61 -9.07 -4.76 -11.17
N THR A 62 -9.98 -3.83 -10.87
CA THR A 62 -10.71 -3.11 -11.91
C THR A 62 -9.75 -2.21 -12.69
N GLU A 63 -10.08 -1.96 -13.94
CA GLU A 63 -9.32 -1.03 -14.78
C GLU A 63 -9.23 0.35 -14.13
N ARG A 64 -10.31 0.81 -13.52
CA ARG A 64 -10.34 2.08 -12.80
C ARG A 64 -9.33 2.12 -11.65
N PHE A 65 -9.21 1.02 -10.90
CA PHE A 65 -8.24 0.92 -9.80
C PHE A 65 -6.81 0.94 -10.33
N GLU A 66 -6.54 0.21 -11.41
CA GLU A 66 -5.22 0.23 -12.02
C GLU A 66 -4.85 1.62 -12.52
N GLN A 67 -5.79 2.32 -13.16
CA GLN A 67 -5.60 3.71 -13.57
C GLN A 67 -5.32 4.62 -12.37
N GLN A 68 -6.00 4.39 -11.26
CA GLN A 68 -5.74 5.13 -10.01
C GLN A 68 -4.28 4.97 -9.56
N LEU A 69 -3.76 3.75 -9.58
CA LEU A 69 -2.36 3.50 -9.24
C LEU A 69 -1.41 4.22 -10.19
N GLN A 70 -1.70 4.21 -11.50
CA GLN A 70 -0.91 4.93 -12.49
C GLN A 70 -0.91 6.43 -12.23
N VAL A 71 -2.06 7.01 -11.95
CA VAL A 71 -2.20 8.45 -11.64
C VAL A 71 -1.43 8.81 -10.38
N LEU A 72 -1.51 7.99 -9.34
CA LEU A 72 -0.76 8.22 -8.10
C LEU A 72 0.76 8.16 -8.34
N ARG A 73 1.22 7.25 -9.18
CA ARG A 73 2.63 7.13 -9.53
C ARG A 73 3.10 8.36 -10.32
N GLN A 74 2.33 8.78 -11.31
CA GLN A 74 2.64 9.96 -12.11
C GLN A 74 2.63 11.23 -11.27
N GLY A 75 1.76 11.29 -10.27
CA GLY A 75 1.67 12.41 -9.33
C GLY A 75 2.75 12.42 -8.25
N GLY A 76 3.61 11.43 -8.22
CA GLY A 76 4.72 11.37 -7.27
C GLY A 76 4.39 10.77 -5.91
N ALA A 77 3.21 10.20 -5.73
CA ALA A 77 2.87 9.52 -4.48
C ALA A 77 3.81 8.34 -4.22
N PHE A 78 4.23 7.67 -5.27
CA PHE A 78 5.30 6.69 -5.23
C PHE A 78 6.03 6.69 -6.58
N THR A 79 7.26 6.22 -6.62
CA THR A 79 8.10 6.24 -7.82
C THR A 79 8.61 4.87 -8.24
N CYS A 80 8.36 3.86 -7.44
CA CYS A 80 8.86 2.51 -7.67
C CYS A 80 8.12 1.82 -8.83
N PRO A 81 8.69 0.74 -9.39
CA PRO A 81 7.97 -0.11 -10.33
C PRO A 81 6.74 -0.73 -9.69
N MET A 82 5.69 -0.93 -10.48
CA MET A 82 4.51 -1.65 -10.05
C MET A 82 4.23 -2.82 -11.00
N SER A 83 3.83 -3.96 -10.44
CA SER A 83 3.63 -5.18 -11.21
C SER A 83 2.36 -5.91 -10.76
N PRO A 84 1.54 -6.39 -11.71
CA PRO A 84 0.40 -7.23 -11.37
C PRO A 84 0.85 -8.65 -11.01
N ARG A 85 0.16 -9.27 -10.07
CA ARG A 85 0.34 -10.67 -9.69
C ARG A 85 -0.98 -11.42 -9.83
N PRO A 86 -0.96 -12.73 -9.98
CA PRO A 86 -2.20 -13.51 -10.13
C PRO A 86 -3.20 -13.24 -9.02
N ASP A 87 -4.46 -13.08 -9.39
CA ASP A 87 -5.55 -12.72 -8.47
C ASP A 87 -5.69 -13.70 -7.30
N TRP A 88 -5.51 -15.01 -7.55
CA TRP A 88 -5.63 -16.03 -6.52
C TRP A 88 -4.63 -15.89 -5.37
N GLN A 89 -3.56 -15.11 -5.57
CA GLN A 89 -2.57 -14.85 -4.52
C GLN A 89 -3.09 -13.85 -3.47
N PHE A 90 -4.15 -13.10 -3.77
CA PHE A 90 -4.71 -12.07 -2.88
C PHE A 90 -5.96 -12.62 -2.18
N ASP A 91 -5.73 -13.49 -1.22
CA ASP A 91 -6.80 -14.16 -0.48
C ASP A 91 -6.59 -13.99 1.03
N SER A 92 -7.63 -13.52 1.75
CA SER A 92 -7.49 -13.21 3.17
C SER A 92 -7.20 -14.45 4.02
N ALA A 93 -7.84 -15.58 3.73
CA ALA A 93 -7.57 -16.82 4.45
C ALA A 93 -6.13 -17.30 4.23
N LEU A 94 -5.65 -17.22 3.00
CA LEU A 94 -4.27 -17.56 2.67
C LEU A 94 -3.28 -16.65 3.40
N GLY A 95 -3.56 -15.34 3.43
CA GLY A 95 -2.73 -14.35 4.11
C GLY A 95 -2.63 -14.59 5.60
N GLU A 96 -3.77 -14.80 6.25
CA GLU A 96 -3.80 -15.13 7.68
C GLU A 96 -2.99 -16.40 7.97
N ARG A 97 -3.19 -17.46 7.19
CA ARG A 97 -2.46 -18.71 7.36
C ARG A 97 -0.95 -18.53 7.21
N LYS A 98 -0.51 -17.79 6.18
CA LYS A 98 0.92 -17.53 5.95
C LYS A 98 1.55 -16.73 7.09
N LEU A 99 0.85 -15.73 7.60
CA LEU A 99 1.31 -14.95 8.75
C LEU A 99 1.43 -15.83 9.99
N LEU A 100 0.42 -16.64 10.28
CA LEU A 100 0.43 -17.54 11.44
C LEU A 100 1.55 -18.58 11.36
N GLU A 101 1.76 -19.16 10.18
CA GLU A 101 2.86 -20.11 9.96
C GLU A 101 4.22 -19.46 10.21
N ASN A 102 4.43 -18.25 9.69
CA ASN A 102 5.68 -17.54 9.90
C ASN A 102 5.93 -17.19 11.37
N LEU A 103 4.89 -16.74 12.06
CA LEU A 103 4.97 -16.35 13.46
C LEU A 103 4.98 -17.53 14.43
N GLY A 104 4.64 -18.73 13.95
CA GLY A 104 4.48 -19.89 14.82
C GLY A 104 3.36 -19.71 15.84
N ALA A 105 2.29 -18.99 15.45
CA ALA A 105 1.20 -18.61 16.34
C ALA A 105 -0.12 -19.25 15.91
N ALA A 106 -1.02 -19.41 16.88
CA ALA A 106 -2.37 -19.93 16.63
C ALA A 106 -3.36 -18.80 16.25
N SER A 107 -3.08 -17.56 16.62
CA SER A 107 -3.91 -16.41 16.26
C SER A 107 -3.05 -15.15 16.14
N LEU A 108 -3.58 -14.14 15.44
CA LEU A 108 -2.93 -12.85 15.29
C LEU A 108 -3.30 -11.86 16.40
N GLN A 109 -4.01 -12.31 17.42
CA GLN A 109 -4.52 -11.45 18.49
C GLN A 109 -3.40 -10.75 19.26
N ALA A 110 -2.28 -11.41 19.50
CA ALA A 110 -1.14 -10.83 20.21
C ALA A 110 -0.55 -9.60 19.51
N TRP A 111 -0.74 -9.50 18.19
CA TRP A 111 -0.28 -8.35 17.39
C TRP A 111 -1.40 -7.38 17.08
N GLY A 112 -2.63 -7.63 17.58
CA GLY A 112 -3.78 -6.81 17.23
C GLY A 112 -4.17 -6.88 15.76
N ALA A 113 -3.78 -7.95 15.07
CA ALA A 113 -3.92 -8.09 13.62
C ALA A 113 -5.04 -9.05 13.21
N GLN A 114 -5.87 -9.50 14.14
CA GLN A 114 -7.07 -10.27 13.81
C GLN A 114 -8.12 -9.35 13.17
N ASN A 115 -9.02 -9.92 12.39
CA ASN A 115 -10.12 -9.18 11.74
C ASN A 115 -9.67 -8.09 10.76
N LEU A 116 -8.50 -8.24 10.17
CA LEU A 116 -7.99 -7.36 9.13
C LEU A 116 -7.97 -8.09 7.78
N GLY A 117 -9.14 -8.58 7.36
CA GLY A 117 -9.25 -9.42 6.15
C GLY A 117 -8.74 -8.74 4.89
N GLU A 118 -8.94 -7.43 4.74
CA GLU A 118 -8.44 -6.67 3.58
C GLU A 118 -6.91 -6.66 3.56
N ALA A 119 -6.29 -6.41 4.71
CA ALA A 119 -4.83 -6.43 4.85
C ALA A 119 -4.27 -7.85 4.74
N HIS A 120 -4.97 -8.85 5.26
CA HIS A 120 -4.56 -10.25 5.13
C HIS A 120 -4.49 -10.67 3.66
N ALA A 121 -5.44 -10.24 2.83
CA ALA A 121 -5.41 -10.52 1.40
C ALA A 121 -4.18 -9.89 0.74
N ALA A 122 -3.84 -8.66 1.10
CA ALA A 122 -2.62 -8.02 0.62
C ALA A 122 -1.37 -8.78 1.09
N ALA A 123 -1.35 -9.22 2.35
CA ALA A 123 -0.25 -10.01 2.91
C ALA A 123 -0.06 -11.34 2.19
N ALA A 124 -1.14 -11.97 1.73
CA ALA A 124 -1.05 -13.19 0.93
C ALA A 124 -0.26 -12.97 -0.35
N GLY A 125 -0.60 -11.93 -1.10
CA GLY A 125 0.11 -11.56 -2.32
C GLY A 125 1.56 -11.19 -2.04
N LEU A 126 1.78 -10.40 -1.00
CA LEU A 126 3.10 -9.97 -0.55
C LEU A 126 4.02 -11.16 -0.25
N LEU A 127 3.58 -12.05 0.63
CA LEU A 127 4.40 -13.16 1.09
C LEU A 127 4.60 -14.20 -0.02
N THR A 128 3.59 -14.47 -0.83
CA THR A 128 3.72 -15.37 -1.98
C THR A 128 4.78 -14.86 -2.96
N TYR A 129 4.74 -13.57 -3.28
CA TYR A 129 5.72 -12.96 -4.17
C TYR A 129 7.12 -12.95 -3.57
N ALA A 130 7.25 -12.60 -2.29
CA ALA A 130 8.54 -12.57 -1.61
C ALA A 130 9.17 -13.97 -1.53
N GLU A 131 8.38 -15.00 -1.23
CA GLU A 131 8.84 -16.40 -1.21
C GLU A 131 9.32 -16.83 -2.59
N HIS A 132 8.61 -16.40 -3.64
CA HIS A 132 8.95 -16.75 -5.02
C HIS A 132 10.23 -16.09 -5.49
N THR A 133 10.47 -14.83 -5.11
CA THR A 133 11.60 -14.04 -5.59
C THR A 133 12.84 -14.16 -4.71
N GLN A 134 12.69 -14.37 -3.41
CA GLN A 134 13.79 -14.35 -2.44
C GLN A 134 13.99 -15.68 -1.72
N GLY A 135 13.08 -16.63 -1.88
CA GLY A 135 13.09 -17.90 -1.18
C GLY A 135 12.55 -17.81 0.25
N ARG A 136 12.10 -18.94 0.79
CA ARG A 136 11.47 -18.99 2.11
C ARG A 136 12.39 -18.58 3.26
N THR A 137 13.68 -18.92 3.15
CA THR A 137 14.64 -18.64 4.21
C THR A 137 14.89 -17.15 4.40
N LEU A 138 14.84 -16.38 3.29
CA LEU A 138 15.10 -14.94 3.31
C LEU A 138 13.85 -14.11 3.61
N THR A 139 12.68 -14.74 3.58
CA THR A 139 11.41 -14.05 3.79
C THR A 139 10.75 -14.42 5.12
N HIS A 140 11.53 -14.94 6.07
CA HIS A 140 11.01 -15.30 7.37
C HIS A 140 10.51 -14.08 8.13
N VAL A 141 9.22 -14.07 8.43
CA VAL A 141 8.56 -13.02 9.19
C VAL A 141 8.43 -13.47 10.64
N HIS A 142 8.98 -12.70 11.56
CA HIS A 142 8.88 -12.99 12.98
C HIS A 142 8.13 -11.91 13.76
N SER A 143 7.62 -10.87 13.09
CA SER A 143 6.87 -9.80 13.73
C SER A 143 5.88 -9.19 12.75
N VAL A 144 4.74 -8.78 13.26
CA VAL A 144 3.69 -8.07 12.52
C VAL A 144 3.34 -6.80 13.27
N GLN A 145 3.20 -5.70 12.55
CA GLN A 145 2.79 -4.43 13.12
C GLN A 145 1.62 -3.86 12.32
N VAL A 146 0.53 -3.57 13.02
CA VAL A 146 -0.63 -2.90 12.42
C VAL A 146 -0.41 -1.39 12.48
N GLN A 147 -0.57 -0.73 11.33
CA GLN A 147 -0.50 0.72 11.24
C GLN A 147 -1.90 1.29 10.98
N ARG A 148 -2.17 2.47 11.55
CA ARG A 148 -3.48 3.11 11.48
C ARG A 148 -3.35 4.51 10.90
N ASN A 149 -4.48 5.13 10.57
CA ASN A 149 -4.52 6.46 9.96
C ASN A 149 -3.77 7.53 10.75
N ASP A 150 -3.71 7.41 12.07
CA ASP A 150 -3.00 8.37 12.91
C ASP A 150 -1.51 8.45 12.57
N ASP A 151 -0.96 7.37 12.02
CA ASP A 151 0.44 7.30 11.62
C ASP A 151 0.74 8.14 10.37
N LEU A 152 -0.29 8.66 9.68
CA LEU A 152 -0.14 9.52 8.51
C LEU A 152 0.07 11.00 8.85
N ILE A 153 -0.04 11.37 10.10
CA ILE A 153 0.05 12.77 10.56
C ILE A 153 1.40 13.40 10.22
N ASP A 154 2.46 12.60 10.17
CA ASP A 154 3.83 13.04 9.95
C ASP A 154 4.19 13.32 8.47
N LEU A 155 3.24 13.22 7.55
CA LEU A 155 3.52 13.51 6.15
C LEU A 155 3.84 14.98 5.92
N PRO A 156 4.88 15.29 5.10
CA PRO A 156 5.17 16.66 4.73
C PRO A 156 3.97 17.34 4.06
N ALA A 157 3.79 18.63 4.32
CA ALA A 157 2.69 19.41 3.74
C ALA A 157 2.69 19.38 2.20
N THR A 158 3.87 19.38 1.59
CA THR A 158 4.02 19.28 0.14
C THR A 158 3.47 17.96 -0.40
N THR A 159 3.74 16.85 0.28
CA THR A 159 3.24 15.53 -0.11
C THR A 159 1.72 15.48 0.00
N ARG A 160 1.16 16.01 1.09
CA ARG A 160 -0.30 16.08 1.27
C ARG A 160 -0.96 16.90 0.17
N ARG A 161 -0.37 18.02 -0.20
CA ARG A 161 -0.88 18.88 -1.27
C ARG A 161 -0.90 18.16 -2.61
N ASN A 162 0.17 17.46 -2.94
CA ASN A 162 0.25 16.66 -4.16
C ASN A 162 -0.79 15.57 -4.22
N LEU A 163 -1.07 14.94 -3.09
CA LEU A 163 -2.10 13.90 -2.99
C LEU A 163 -3.51 14.47 -3.17
N GLU A 164 -3.78 15.67 -2.68
CA GLU A 164 -5.04 16.37 -2.90
C GLU A 164 -5.25 16.69 -4.38
N LEU A 165 -4.21 17.12 -5.08
CA LEU A 165 -4.26 17.38 -6.52
C LEU A 165 -4.63 16.12 -7.31
N VAL A 166 -4.01 15.00 -6.99
CA VAL A 166 -4.29 13.70 -7.60
C VAL A 166 -5.74 13.27 -7.31
N LYS A 167 -6.20 13.49 -6.10
CA LYS A 167 -7.56 13.16 -5.69
C LYS A 167 -8.60 13.89 -6.55
N THR A 168 -8.38 15.18 -6.82
CA THR A 168 -9.26 15.97 -7.68
C THR A 168 -9.28 15.45 -9.12
N LEU A 169 -8.14 15.09 -9.66
CA LEU A 169 -8.04 14.54 -11.01
C LEU A 169 -8.85 13.25 -11.19
N ARG A 170 -9.19 12.58 -10.12
CA ARG A 170 -9.99 11.35 -10.12
C ARG A 170 -11.49 11.60 -10.02
N GLY A 171 -11.92 12.85 -10.02
CA GLY A 171 -13.32 13.20 -10.02
C GLY A 171 -13.97 13.29 -8.63
N ASP A 172 -13.21 13.59 -7.62
CA ASP A 172 -13.73 13.91 -6.31
C ASP A 172 -14.42 15.29 -6.37
N ASP A 173 -15.58 15.43 -5.75
CA ASP A 173 -16.41 16.62 -5.84
C ASP A 173 -15.86 17.82 -5.06
N ALA A 174 -14.86 17.61 -4.20
CA ALA A 174 -14.30 18.70 -3.42
C ALA A 174 -13.35 19.54 -4.27
N PRO A 175 -13.52 20.87 -4.32
CA PRO A 175 -12.55 21.72 -5.00
C PRO A 175 -11.20 21.66 -4.31
N THR A 176 -10.15 21.41 -5.08
CA THR A 176 -8.79 21.43 -4.58
C THR A 176 -8.07 22.67 -5.09
N LEU A 177 -6.90 22.94 -4.52
CA LEU A 177 -6.05 23.99 -4.97
C LEU A 177 -5.70 23.86 -6.46
N PHE A 178 -5.47 22.64 -6.95
CA PHE A 178 -5.20 22.39 -8.36
C PHE A 178 -6.36 22.82 -9.24
N SER A 179 -7.58 22.44 -8.88
CA SER A 179 -8.79 22.81 -9.62
C SER A 179 -8.95 24.31 -9.71
N LEU A 180 -8.70 25.05 -8.62
CA LEU A 180 -8.74 26.51 -8.60
C LEU A 180 -7.65 27.15 -9.46
N LEU A 181 -6.43 26.61 -9.38
CA LEU A 181 -5.30 27.10 -10.17
C LEU A 181 -5.52 26.87 -11.67
N ASP A 182 -6.03 25.72 -12.03
CA ASP A 182 -6.33 25.37 -13.42
C ASP A 182 -7.36 26.36 -14.01
N THR A 183 -8.41 26.65 -13.25
CA THR A 183 -9.42 27.64 -13.63
C THR A 183 -8.81 29.03 -13.81
N CYS A 184 -7.94 29.45 -12.91
CA CYS A 184 -7.24 30.74 -13.01
C CYS A 184 -6.33 30.80 -14.21
N MET A 185 -5.57 29.75 -14.47
CA MET A 185 -4.67 29.68 -15.64
C MET A 185 -5.45 29.72 -16.94
N THR A 186 -6.56 29.02 -17.00
CA THR A 186 -7.44 29.01 -18.17
C THR A 186 -8.04 30.39 -18.41
N GLY A 187 -8.42 31.08 -17.36
CA GLY A 187 -8.94 32.46 -17.44
C GLY A 187 -7.91 33.51 -17.87
N MET A 188 -6.64 33.24 -17.67
CA MET A 188 -5.56 34.10 -18.06
C MET A 188 -5.02 33.80 -19.47
N GLY A 189 -5.34 32.66 -19.96
CA GLY A 189 -4.95 32.24 -21.30
C GLY A 189 -5.88 32.80 -22.36
#